data_995e644b46c036dc372ad9aa48f372ec
#
_entry.id   995e644b46c036dc372ad9aa48f372ec
#
_cell.length_a   1.000
_cell.length_b   1.000
_cell.length_c   1.000
_cell.angle_alpha   90.00
_cell.angle_beta   90.00
_cell.angle_gamma   90.00
#
_symmetry.space_group_name_H-M   'P 1'
#
loop_
_entity.id
_entity.type
_entity.pdbx_description
1 polymer ?
#
loop_
_entity_poly.entity_id
_entity_poly.type
_entity_poly.pdbx_seq_one_letter_code
_entity_poly.pdbx_strand_id
1 'polypeptide(L)'
;MIQDLNYQKISKPHEKNNDDYASVSILIHDEKEIIFIKRSEDLPTHKGHIAFPGGKKEVEDQSIVDTALREACEELLIDSKTITPIGILKPIDTVEYKFEVYPVVCLISDKPSSFNKSEVQNLYYVPIQELEKEKNWVFRGHYDNDWVFDIDGEVLCGATAKMVRNLLNITH
;
A
#
# COMPACT_ATOMS: atom_id res chain seq x y z
N MET A 1 -12.72 12.25 8.14
CA MET A 1 -12.25 10.90 7.79
C MET A 1 -10.91 10.91 7.07
N ILE A 2 -10.76 11.37 5.84
CA ILE A 2 -9.43 11.55 5.22
C ILE A 2 -8.59 12.59 5.98
N GLN A 3 -9.22 13.58 6.57
CA GLN A 3 -8.54 14.61 7.35
C GLN A 3 -7.91 14.10 8.65
N ASP A 4 -8.35 12.94 9.12
CA ASP A 4 -7.86 12.32 10.36
C ASP A 4 -6.74 11.32 10.12
N LEU A 5 -6.43 11.02 8.84
CA LEU A 5 -5.34 10.12 8.47
C LEU A 5 -3.98 10.78 8.68
N ASN A 6 -3.04 9.99 9.16
CA ASN A 6 -1.68 10.44 9.45
C ASN A 6 -0.77 10.29 8.23
N TYR A 7 -0.66 11.34 7.43
CA TYR A 7 0.27 11.39 6.30
C TYR A 7 0.83 12.80 6.09
N GLN A 8 1.98 12.89 5.47
CA GLN A 8 2.56 14.17 5.04
C GLN A 8 1.98 14.55 3.68
N LYS A 9 1.32 15.71 3.61
CA LYS A 9 0.77 16.22 2.35
C LYS A 9 1.88 16.43 1.32
N ILE A 10 1.59 16.08 0.08
CA ILE A 10 2.47 16.37 -1.04
C ILE A 10 2.38 17.86 -1.34
N SER A 11 3.43 18.62 -1.03
CA SER A 11 3.48 20.08 -1.20
C SER A 11 4.36 20.54 -2.37
N LYS A 12 5.23 19.67 -2.87
CA LYS A 12 6.15 19.95 -3.98
C LYS A 12 6.37 18.67 -4.78
N PRO A 13 6.70 18.77 -6.09
CA PRO A 13 7.24 17.62 -6.81
C PRO A 13 8.42 17.06 -6.04
N HIS A 14 8.39 15.77 -5.72
CA HIS A 14 9.54 15.15 -5.10
C HIS A 14 10.71 15.17 -6.07
N GLU A 15 11.85 15.65 -5.59
CA GLU A 15 13.09 15.60 -6.35
C GLU A 15 13.45 14.15 -6.69
N LYS A 16 14.10 13.99 -7.83
CA LYS A 16 14.57 12.68 -8.27
C LYS A 16 15.50 12.08 -7.23
N ASN A 17 15.06 11.04 -6.57
CA ASN A 17 15.91 10.25 -5.72
C ASN A 17 16.71 9.28 -6.60
N ASN A 18 18.03 9.40 -6.59
CA ASN A 18 18.92 8.54 -7.36
C ASN A 18 19.16 7.19 -6.67
N ASP A 19 18.80 7.06 -5.40
CA ASP A 19 18.94 5.82 -4.65
C ASP A 19 17.91 4.77 -5.09
N ASP A 20 18.23 3.51 -4.88
CA ASP A 20 17.26 2.43 -5.07
C ASP A 20 16.19 2.50 -4.00
N TYR A 21 14.94 2.37 -4.41
CA TYR A 21 13.78 2.32 -3.52
C TYR A 21 12.63 1.54 -4.16
N ALA A 22 11.65 1.21 -3.37
CA ALA A 22 10.35 0.77 -3.83
C ALA A 22 9.28 1.75 -3.36
N SER A 23 8.16 1.80 -4.06
CA SER A 23 6.98 2.57 -3.66
C SER A 23 5.74 1.70 -3.75
N VAL A 24 4.82 1.94 -2.84
CA VAL A 24 3.49 1.32 -2.86
C VAL A 24 2.41 2.39 -2.86
N SER A 25 1.24 2.06 -3.40
CA SER A 25 0.08 2.94 -3.41
C SER A 25 -0.95 2.47 -2.39
N ILE A 26 -1.24 3.31 -1.39
CA ILE A 26 -2.38 3.11 -0.49
C ILE A 26 -3.58 3.77 -1.16
N LEU A 27 -4.38 2.98 -1.86
CA LEU A 27 -5.52 3.45 -2.64
C LEU A 27 -6.77 3.52 -1.77
N ILE A 28 -7.31 4.73 -1.62
CA ILE A 28 -8.53 4.99 -0.86
C ILE A 28 -9.66 5.31 -1.84
N HIS A 29 -10.69 4.47 -1.83
CA HIS A 29 -11.88 4.63 -2.65
C HIS A 29 -13.02 5.22 -1.82
N ASP A 30 -13.72 6.20 -2.40
CA ASP A 30 -14.90 6.86 -1.82
C ASP A 30 -14.68 7.37 -0.38
N GLU A 31 -13.43 7.71 -0.04
CA GLU A 31 -13.00 8.13 1.30
C GLU A 31 -13.36 7.14 2.44
N LYS A 32 -13.72 5.91 2.10
CA LYS A 32 -14.28 4.94 3.05
C LYS A 32 -13.55 3.62 3.14
N GLU A 33 -12.88 3.20 2.08
CA GLU A 33 -12.26 1.87 2.03
C GLU A 33 -10.86 1.91 1.41
N ILE A 34 -9.98 1.03 1.88
CA ILE A 34 -8.64 0.83 1.33
C ILE A 34 -8.65 -0.42 0.46
N ILE A 35 -7.99 -0.33 -0.68
CA ILE A 35 -7.83 -1.44 -1.63
C ILE A 35 -6.53 -2.17 -1.34
N PHE A 36 -6.64 -3.48 -1.12
CA PHE A 36 -5.50 -4.39 -1.00
C PHE A 36 -5.48 -5.36 -2.18
N ILE A 37 -4.31 -5.82 -2.53
CA ILE A 37 -4.14 -6.93 -3.48
C ILE A 37 -3.72 -8.20 -2.74
N LYS A 38 -4.13 -9.34 -3.25
CA LYS A 38 -3.50 -10.62 -2.96
C LYS A 38 -2.50 -10.90 -4.08
N ARG A 39 -1.24 -11.02 -3.73
CA ARG A 39 -0.17 -11.30 -4.71
C ARG A 39 -0.34 -12.69 -5.29
N SER A 40 -0.03 -12.84 -6.58
CA SER A 40 -0.09 -14.14 -7.25
C SER A 40 0.83 -15.17 -6.59
N GLU A 41 0.36 -16.42 -6.53
CA GLU A 41 1.16 -17.57 -6.06
C GLU A 41 2.33 -17.90 -7.01
N ASP A 42 2.29 -17.41 -8.25
CA ASP A 42 3.32 -17.64 -9.26
C ASP A 42 4.52 -16.67 -9.15
N LEU A 43 4.44 -15.68 -8.25
CA LEU A 43 5.52 -14.73 -8.04
C LEU A 43 6.71 -15.37 -7.29
N PRO A 44 7.95 -14.91 -7.56
CA PRO A 44 9.13 -15.45 -6.89
C PRO A 44 9.21 -15.12 -5.40
N THR A 45 8.59 -14.02 -4.98
CA THR A 45 8.61 -13.54 -3.60
C THR A 45 7.22 -13.13 -3.13
N HIS A 46 6.94 -13.27 -1.83
CA HIS A 46 5.67 -12.89 -1.20
C HIS A 46 4.42 -13.48 -1.85
N LYS A 47 4.50 -14.73 -2.28
CA LYS A 47 3.39 -15.45 -2.87
C LYS A 47 2.16 -15.42 -1.99
N GLY A 48 1.02 -15.05 -2.56
CA GLY A 48 -0.26 -15.05 -1.86
C GLY A 48 -0.38 -14.07 -0.70
N HIS A 49 0.59 -13.21 -0.47
CA HIS A 49 0.52 -12.20 0.59
C HIS A 49 -0.44 -11.08 0.24
N ILE A 50 -1.10 -10.54 1.26
CA ILE A 50 -1.86 -9.30 1.16
C ILE A 50 -0.87 -8.13 1.15
N ALA A 51 -1.02 -7.25 0.17
CA ALA A 51 -0.12 -6.13 -0.02
C ALA A 51 -0.86 -4.92 -0.61
N PHE A 52 -0.17 -3.79 -0.69
CA PHE A 52 -0.54 -2.70 -1.58
C PHE A 52 0.08 -2.90 -2.96
N PRO A 53 -0.55 -2.38 -4.03
CA PRO A 53 0.12 -2.31 -5.33
C PRO A 53 1.42 -1.54 -5.21
N GLY A 54 2.48 -2.04 -5.80
CA GLY A 54 3.78 -1.39 -5.73
C GLY A 54 4.93 -2.23 -6.26
N GLY A 55 6.08 -1.61 -6.32
CA GLY A 55 7.29 -2.25 -6.78
C GLY A 55 8.51 -1.34 -6.76
N LYS A 56 9.57 -1.81 -7.38
CA LYS A 56 10.85 -1.12 -7.45
C LYS A 56 10.82 0.05 -8.44
N LYS A 57 11.61 1.07 -8.14
CA LYS A 57 11.92 2.15 -9.05
C LYS A 57 12.47 1.64 -10.37
N GLU A 58 11.99 2.21 -11.47
CA GLU A 58 12.56 2.08 -12.81
C GLU A 58 13.29 3.36 -13.23
N VAL A 59 14.08 3.25 -14.31
CA VAL A 59 14.95 4.35 -14.77
C VAL A 59 14.13 5.58 -15.16
N GLU A 60 12.95 5.39 -15.72
CA GLU A 60 12.03 6.44 -16.17
C GLU A 60 11.29 7.15 -15.03
N ASP A 61 11.22 6.53 -13.87
CA ASP A 61 10.53 7.10 -12.71
C ASP A 61 11.27 8.34 -12.20
N GLN A 62 10.57 9.47 -12.14
CA GLN A 62 11.14 10.74 -11.69
C GLN A 62 11.04 10.95 -10.18
N SER A 63 10.13 10.21 -9.52
CA SER A 63 9.86 10.34 -8.10
C SER A 63 9.29 9.06 -7.50
N ILE A 64 9.24 9.01 -6.17
CA ILE A 64 8.55 7.92 -5.44
C ILE A 64 7.06 7.86 -5.80
N VAL A 65 6.45 9.00 -6.10
CA VAL A 65 5.05 9.07 -6.54
C VAL A 65 4.88 8.43 -7.92
N ASP A 66 5.77 8.74 -8.86
CA ASP A 66 5.72 8.14 -10.22
C ASP A 66 5.81 6.62 -10.14
N THR A 67 6.72 6.08 -9.35
CA THR A 67 6.86 4.63 -9.13
C THR A 67 5.57 4.03 -8.59
N ALA A 68 4.99 4.64 -7.56
CA ALA A 68 3.75 4.15 -6.95
C ALA A 68 2.58 4.15 -7.94
N LEU A 69 2.42 5.21 -8.73
CA LEU A 69 1.35 5.33 -9.73
C LEU A 69 1.55 4.35 -10.89
N ARG A 70 2.78 4.23 -11.39
CA ARG A 70 3.11 3.30 -12.48
C ARG A 70 2.76 1.87 -12.11
N GLU A 71 3.23 1.42 -10.95
CA GLU A 71 2.97 0.07 -10.44
C GLU A 71 1.47 -0.19 -10.23
N ALA A 72 0.74 0.77 -9.64
CA ALA A 72 -0.71 0.64 -9.47
C ALA A 72 -1.44 0.50 -10.81
N CYS A 73 -1.06 1.28 -11.81
CA CYS A 73 -1.65 1.21 -13.15
C CYS A 73 -1.35 -0.13 -13.84
N GLU A 74 -0.14 -0.64 -13.71
CA GLU A 74 0.27 -1.92 -14.28
C GLU A 74 -0.44 -3.11 -13.63
N GLU A 75 -0.48 -3.15 -12.30
CA GLU A 75 -1.09 -4.25 -11.54
C GLU A 75 -2.62 -4.25 -11.61
N LEU A 76 -3.24 -3.08 -11.58
CA LEU A 76 -4.71 -2.93 -11.52
C LEU A 76 -5.35 -2.62 -12.87
N LEU A 77 -4.56 -2.48 -13.93
CA LEU A 77 -5.03 -2.17 -15.29
C LEU A 77 -5.94 -0.94 -15.33
N ILE A 78 -5.52 0.12 -14.67
CA ILE A 78 -6.25 1.39 -14.56
C ILE A 78 -5.46 2.54 -15.18
N ASP A 79 -6.17 3.60 -15.53
CA ASP A 79 -5.57 4.84 -16.04
C ASP A 79 -5.08 5.70 -14.85
N SER A 80 -3.89 6.28 -14.98
CA SER A 80 -3.31 7.18 -13.98
C SER A 80 -4.21 8.39 -13.66
N LYS A 81 -5.08 8.79 -14.58
CA LYS A 81 -6.06 9.87 -14.35
C LYS A 81 -7.10 9.56 -13.29
N THR A 82 -7.30 8.27 -12.98
CA THR A 82 -8.24 7.83 -11.94
C THR A 82 -7.63 7.88 -10.54
N ILE A 83 -6.31 8.11 -10.44
CA ILE A 83 -5.58 8.14 -9.17
C ILE A 83 -5.07 9.55 -8.90
N THR A 84 -5.34 10.04 -7.69
CA THR A 84 -4.83 11.33 -7.21
C THR A 84 -3.96 11.12 -5.97
N PRO A 85 -2.63 11.27 -6.08
CA PRO A 85 -1.75 11.20 -4.91
C PRO A 85 -1.99 12.41 -4.00
N ILE A 86 -2.15 12.17 -2.70
CA ILE A 86 -2.45 13.21 -1.70
C ILE A 86 -1.41 13.32 -0.61
N GLY A 87 -0.64 12.26 -0.36
CA GLY A 87 0.34 12.27 0.72
C GLY A 87 1.30 11.10 0.67
N ILE A 88 2.26 11.14 1.61
CA ILE A 88 3.30 10.13 1.76
C ILE A 88 3.44 9.81 3.24
N LEU A 89 3.61 8.53 3.56
CA LEU A 89 4.04 8.08 4.88
C LEU A 89 5.57 8.03 4.96
N LYS A 90 6.08 7.98 6.18
CA LYS A 90 7.49 7.67 6.40
C LYS A 90 7.85 6.34 5.75
N PRO A 91 9.02 6.24 5.12
CA PRO A 91 9.46 4.97 4.52
C PRO A 91 9.60 3.89 5.58
N ILE A 92 9.43 2.65 5.14
CA ILE A 92 9.56 1.47 5.97
C ILE A 92 10.73 0.63 5.46
N ASP A 93 11.63 0.27 6.36
CA ASP A 93 12.62 -0.76 6.09
C ASP A 93 11.94 -2.12 6.05
N THR A 94 12.22 -2.89 5.05
CA THR A 94 11.78 -4.27 4.96
C THR A 94 12.98 -5.20 5.05
N VAL A 95 12.81 -6.35 5.68
CA VAL A 95 13.87 -7.37 5.83
C VAL A 95 14.36 -7.87 4.46
N GLU A 96 13.52 -7.74 3.44
CA GLU A 96 13.74 -8.32 2.13
C GLU A 96 14.37 -7.39 1.11
N TYR A 97 14.10 -6.10 1.23
CA TYR A 97 14.73 -5.10 0.41
C TYR A 97 15.84 -4.42 1.18
N LYS A 98 17.04 -4.37 0.59
CA LYS A 98 18.16 -3.57 1.12
C LYS A 98 17.94 -2.06 0.94
N PHE A 99 16.70 -1.63 0.74
CA PHE A 99 16.31 -0.24 0.50
C PHE A 99 14.91 0.04 1.06
N GLU A 100 14.60 1.30 1.23
CA GLU A 100 13.36 1.79 1.81
C GLU A 100 12.16 1.60 0.87
N VAL A 101 10.98 1.36 1.45
CA VAL A 101 9.70 1.32 0.76
C VAL A 101 8.87 2.54 1.17
N TYR A 102 8.48 3.34 0.18
CA TYR A 102 7.71 4.57 0.38
C TYR A 102 6.21 4.33 0.13
N PRO A 103 5.36 4.46 1.16
CA PRO A 103 3.92 4.41 0.97
C PRO A 103 3.39 5.76 0.49
N VAL A 104 2.76 5.77 -0.67
CA VAL A 104 2.08 6.94 -1.24
C VAL A 104 0.58 6.80 -1.05
N VAL A 105 -0.04 7.76 -0.38
CA VAL A 105 -1.49 7.78 -0.14
C VAL A 105 -2.18 8.42 -1.34
N CYS A 106 -3.11 7.69 -1.93
CA CYS A 106 -3.81 8.10 -3.14
C CYS A 106 -5.33 7.96 -2.98
N LEU A 107 -6.06 8.87 -3.60
CA LEU A 107 -7.49 8.71 -3.84
C LEU A 107 -7.69 8.05 -5.20
N ILE A 108 -8.62 7.12 -5.29
CA ILE A 108 -9.02 6.51 -6.55
C ILE A 108 -10.50 6.78 -6.80
N SER A 109 -10.84 7.25 -8.02
CA SER A 109 -12.21 7.63 -8.37
C SER A 109 -13.13 6.43 -8.59
N ASP A 110 -12.59 5.36 -9.20
CA ASP A 110 -13.35 4.18 -9.59
C ASP A 110 -12.69 2.91 -9.08
N LYS A 111 -13.50 1.93 -8.71
CA LYS A 111 -12.98 0.60 -8.39
C LYS A 111 -12.37 -0.05 -9.62
N PRO A 112 -11.19 -0.69 -9.52
CA PRO A 112 -10.64 -1.45 -10.62
C PRO A 112 -11.61 -2.53 -11.09
N SER A 113 -11.85 -2.64 -12.40
CA SER A 113 -12.72 -3.65 -13.00
C SER A 113 -11.96 -4.94 -13.32
N SER A 114 -10.65 -4.89 -13.32
CA SER A 114 -9.78 -6.02 -13.63
C SER A 114 -8.39 -5.81 -13.03
N PHE A 115 -7.51 -6.79 -13.18
CA PHE A 115 -6.13 -6.70 -12.72
C PHE A 115 -5.22 -7.62 -13.54
N ASN A 116 -3.92 -7.37 -13.48
CA ASN A 116 -2.92 -8.20 -14.12
C ASN A 116 -2.78 -9.54 -13.37
N LYS A 117 -3.34 -10.60 -13.93
CA LYS A 117 -3.39 -11.93 -13.30
C LYS A 117 -2.02 -12.60 -13.11
N SER A 118 -0.99 -12.13 -13.80
CA SER A 118 0.37 -12.62 -13.58
C SER A 118 0.97 -12.13 -12.26
N GLU A 119 0.48 -11.04 -11.71
CA GLU A 119 0.99 -10.42 -10.50
C GLU A 119 -0.02 -10.39 -9.35
N VAL A 120 -1.30 -10.30 -9.67
CA VAL A 120 -2.41 -10.16 -8.71
C VAL A 120 -3.38 -11.32 -8.86
N GLN A 121 -3.74 -11.94 -7.73
CA GLN A 121 -4.72 -13.03 -7.67
C GLN A 121 -6.12 -12.53 -7.32
N ASN A 122 -6.24 -11.54 -6.44
CA ASN A 122 -7.52 -11.00 -6.01
C ASN A 122 -7.36 -9.58 -5.45
N LEU A 123 -8.50 -8.87 -5.35
CA LEU A 123 -8.61 -7.55 -4.72
C LEU A 123 -9.51 -7.63 -3.49
N TYR A 124 -9.17 -6.85 -2.47
CA TYR A 124 -9.97 -6.71 -1.25
C TYR A 124 -10.23 -5.23 -0.99
N TYR A 125 -11.46 -4.91 -0.63
CA TYR A 125 -11.90 -3.57 -0.26
C TYR A 125 -12.25 -3.58 1.22
N VAL A 126 -11.42 -2.96 2.04
CA VAL A 126 -11.59 -3.03 3.50
C VAL A 126 -12.02 -1.66 4.02
N PRO A 127 -13.16 -1.57 4.69
CA PRO A 127 -13.61 -0.30 5.28
C PRO A 127 -12.59 0.24 6.28
N ILE A 128 -12.24 1.52 6.15
CA ILE A 128 -11.34 2.20 7.08
C ILE A 128 -11.86 2.09 8.51
N GLN A 129 -13.15 2.20 8.71
CA GLN A 129 -13.78 2.04 10.03
C GLN A 129 -13.52 0.68 10.69
N GLU A 130 -13.34 -0.39 9.90
CA GLU A 130 -12.98 -1.70 10.45
C GLU A 130 -11.50 -1.76 10.82
N LEU A 131 -10.66 -1.14 10.00
CA LEU A 131 -9.20 -1.06 10.26
C LEU A 131 -8.87 -0.18 11.48
N GLU A 132 -9.69 0.82 11.77
CA GLU A 132 -9.52 1.70 12.94
C GLU A 132 -9.85 1.02 14.28
N LYS A 133 -10.60 -0.07 14.26
CA LYS A 133 -10.97 -0.79 15.48
C LYS A 133 -9.80 -1.62 16.00
N GLU A 134 -9.15 -1.16 17.04
CA GLU A 134 -8.01 -1.88 17.64
C GLU A 134 -8.33 -3.35 17.98
N LYS A 135 -9.55 -3.62 18.41
CA LYS A 135 -10.01 -4.98 18.72
C LYS A 135 -10.00 -5.96 17.53
N ASN A 136 -9.95 -5.45 16.30
CA ASN A 136 -9.86 -6.26 15.09
C ASN A 136 -8.42 -6.65 14.75
N TRP A 137 -7.45 -6.08 15.46
CA TRP A 137 -6.03 -6.41 15.31
C TRP A 137 -5.61 -7.41 16.38
N VAL A 138 -4.80 -8.38 15.99
CA VAL A 138 -4.26 -9.42 16.88
C VAL A 138 -2.74 -9.32 16.89
N PHE A 139 -2.18 -9.25 18.08
CA PHE A 139 -0.72 -9.33 18.26
C PHE A 139 -0.27 -10.78 18.28
N ARG A 140 0.54 -11.22 17.30
CA ARG A 140 1.06 -12.60 17.24
C ARG A 140 2.35 -12.77 18.04
N GLY A 141 3.19 -11.72 18.08
CA GLY A 141 4.41 -11.70 18.87
C GLY A 141 5.58 -12.51 18.29
N HIS A 142 5.61 -12.78 16.97
CA HIS A 142 6.75 -13.45 16.33
C HIS A 142 7.94 -12.49 16.16
N TYR A 143 7.67 -11.18 16.10
CA TYR A 143 8.64 -10.10 16.03
C TYR A 143 8.03 -8.82 16.62
N ASP A 144 8.81 -7.76 16.74
CA ASP A 144 8.33 -6.47 17.27
C ASP A 144 7.25 -5.88 16.35
N ASN A 145 6.14 -5.44 16.94
CA ASN A 145 4.98 -4.88 16.23
C ASN A 145 4.31 -5.87 15.24
N ASP A 146 4.34 -7.15 15.57
CA ASP A 146 3.68 -8.19 14.76
C ASP A 146 2.17 -8.21 14.97
N TRP A 147 1.52 -7.15 14.49
CA TRP A 147 0.07 -7.02 14.49
C TRP A 147 -0.50 -7.48 13.16
N VAL A 148 -1.56 -8.25 13.22
CA VAL A 148 -2.24 -8.79 12.04
C VAL A 148 -3.72 -8.49 12.07
N PHE A 149 -4.31 -8.45 10.87
CA PHE A 149 -5.73 -8.21 10.67
C PHE A 149 -6.27 -9.27 9.70
N ASP A 150 -7.46 -9.81 9.98
CA ASP A 150 -8.10 -10.78 9.11
C ASP A 150 -8.92 -10.07 8.03
N ILE A 151 -8.67 -10.41 6.77
CA ILE A 151 -9.44 -9.96 5.61
C ILE A 151 -10.04 -11.19 4.94
N ASP A 152 -11.26 -11.54 5.30
CA ASP A 152 -11.99 -12.66 4.70
C ASP A 152 -11.19 -13.99 4.73
N GLY A 153 -10.50 -14.26 5.82
CA GLY A 153 -9.64 -15.44 6.00
C GLY A 153 -8.22 -15.28 5.50
N GLU A 154 -7.88 -14.15 4.87
CA GLU A 154 -6.52 -13.78 4.50
C GLU A 154 -5.89 -12.93 5.60
N VAL A 155 -4.59 -13.07 5.80
CA VAL A 155 -3.88 -12.37 6.88
C VAL A 155 -3.14 -11.15 6.34
N LEU A 156 -3.59 -9.97 6.74
CA LEU A 156 -2.83 -8.73 6.56
C LEU A 156 -1.75 -8.67 7.66
N CYS A 157 -0.50 -8.66 7.29
CA CYS A 157 0.63 -8.70 8.22
C CYS A 157 1.86 -7.93 7.69
N GLY A 158 2.93 -7.94 8.46
CA GLY A 158 4.24 -7.42 8.06
C GLY A 158 4.26 -5.92 7.75
N ALA A 159 5.02 -5.54 6.74
CA ALA A 159 5.18 -4.15 6.33
C ALA A 159 3.84 -3.50 5.95
N THR A 160 2.96 -4.21 5.26
CA THR A 160 1.65 -3.69 4.86
C THR A 160 0.78 -3.37 6.07
N ALA A 161 0.71 -4.27 7.05
CA ALA A 161 0.00 -4.02 8.31
C ALA A 161 0.57 -2.81 9.06
N LYS A 162 1.89 -2.69 9.11
CA LYS A 162 2.57 -1.55 9.72
C LYS A 162 2.23 -0.23 9.03
N MET A 163 2.18 -0.22 7.70
CA MET A 163 1.78 0.96 6.92
C MET A 163 0.34 1.39 7.25
N VAL A 164 -0.59 0.44 7.33
CA VAL A 164 -1.98 0.72 7.70
C VAL A 164 -2.08 1.32 9.09
N ARG A 165 -1.41 0.71 10.07
CA ARG A 165 -1.43 1.19 11.47
C ARG A 165 -0.81 2.59 11.59
N ASN A 166 0.27 2.87 10.84
CA ASN A 166 0.88 4.20 10.78
C ASN A 166 -0.08 5.23 10.18
N LEU A 167 -0.75 4.89 9.07
CA LEU A 167 -1.75 5.76 8.43
C LEU A 167 -2.91 6.10 9.36
N LEU A 168 -3.37 5.13 10.13
CA LEU A 168 -4.50 5.28 11.05
C LEU A 168 -4.09 5.77 12.44
N ASN A 169 -2.81 6.05 12.65
CA ASN A 169 -2.26 6.48 13.94
C ASN A 169 -2.59 5.51 15.11
N ILE A 170 -2.62 4.22 14.81
CA ILE A 170 -2.79 3.17 15.81
C ILE A 170 -1.41 2.87 16.38
N THR A 171 -1.15 3.42 17.55
CA THR A 171 0.14 3.27 18.26
C THR A 171 0.03 2.25 19.38
N HIS A 172 1.00 1.36 19.44
CA HIS A 172 1.36 0.60 20.66
C HIS A 172 2.79 0.18 20.62
#